data_fd9930d43d4ade0356ebe35883dd0eee
#
_entry.id   fd9930d43d4ade0356ebe35883dd0eee
#
_cell.length_a   1.000
_cell.length_b   1.000
_cell.length_c   1.000
_cell.angle_alpha   90.00
_cell.angle_beta   90.00
_cell.angle_gamma   90.00
#
_symmetry.space_group_name_H-M   'P 1'
#
loop_
_entity.id
_entity.type
_entity.pdbx_description
1 polymer ?
#
loop_
_entity_poly.entity_id
_entity_poly.type
_entity_poly.pdbx_seq_one_letter_code
_entity_poly.pdbx_strand_id
1 'polypeptide(L)'
;MKTLKILVALFAGLLAFTSAKAGELSVTGSMQATYQSEVDDNTGNPLGMNTDLTFSGSTDTDFGTATWTMATDGTFLGESGADHSFKIATDFGTIGIGNSGDAANAVDDITPSAFEEANGSGSGTYSVDFGSGMDGSMSLSYGNSDLAGTGISVAANYYPKLDGATNNEKAASASTLHTSSSATSINIGIPLAGLPVIGDTALGGMKITAGYEESDARLATGYGKVGGTVAVNLPIGPLSVGYQKKGYQAKADAITETSRAFYKDDVLGVAYAVNDSFAISYNLYESVKHDHSAGNTEQETKAINIAYTVGGLTLGFQDAKTSNAAYSANTDDDTRTLSVKTAF
;
A
#
# COMPACT_ATOMS: atom_id res chain seq x y z
N MET A 1 -2.67 5.01 28.13
CA MET A 1 -1.61 4.33 28.92
C MET A 1 -2.06 3.06 29.66
N LYS A 2 -3.27 2.94 30.20
CA LYS A 2 -3.73 1.69 30.87
C LYS A 2 -4.03 0.57 29.88
N THR A 3 -4.66 0.86 28.76
CA THR A 3 -4.97 -0.12 27.68
C THR A 3 -3.73 -0.67 27.01
N LEU A 4 -2.72 0.14 26.76
CA LEU A 4 -1.44 -0.31 26.21
C LEU A 4 -0.71 -1.29 27.13
N LYS A 5 -0.75 -1.06 28.44
CA LYS A 5 -0.15 -1.98 29.43
C LYS A 5 -0.85 -3.34 29.47
N ILE A 6 -2.16 -3.38 29.25
CA ILE A 6 -2.94 -4.62 29.19
C ILE A 6 -2.61 -5.39 27.90
N LEU A 7 -2.49 -4.70 26.77
CA LEU A 7 -2.12 -5.32 25.48
C LEU A 7 -0.71 -5.91 25.52
N VAL A 8 0.25 -5.17 26.07
CA VAL A 8 1.63 -5.63 26.25
C VAL A 8 1.72 -6.80 27.26
N ALA A 9 0.93 -6.78 28.34
CA ALA A 9 0.88 -7.88 29.29
C ALA A 9 0.24 -9.13 28.69
N LEU A 10 -0.78 -8.97 27.84
CA LEU A 10 -1.40 -10.08 27.09
C LEU A 10 -0.39 -10.70 26.11
N PHE A 11 0.35 -9.87 25.39
CA PHE A 11 1.36 -10.30 24.43
C PHE A 11 2.56 -10.99 25.13
N ALA A 12 3.02 -10.43 26.25
CA ALA A 12 4.09 -11.03 27.06
C ALA A 12 3.65 -12.36 27.72
N GLY A 13 2.38 -12.47 28.11
CA GLY A 13 1.81 -13.71 28.64
C GLY A 13 1.72 -14.82 27.58
N LEU A 14 1.42 -14.46 26.33
CA LEU A 14 1.37 -15.38 25.19
C LEU A 14 2.74 -15.98 24.84
N LEU A 15 3.82 -15.26 25.06
CA LEU A 15 5.18 -15.70 24.74
C LEU A 15 5.81 -16.61 25.82
N ALA A 16 5.17 -16.74 26.98
CA ALA A 16 5.79 -17.41 28.14
C ALA A 16 5.66 -18.96 28.17
N PHE A 17 4.85 -19.53 27.28
CA PHE A 17 4.53 -20.98 27.37
C PHE A 17 4.59 -21.65 26.00
N THR A 18 5.73 -22.22 25.63
CA THR A 18 5.79 -23.46 24.84
C THR A 18 7.23 -23.84 24.48
N SER A 19 7.54 -25.10 24.42
CA SER A 19 8.69 -25.65 23.69
C SER A 19 8.43 -25.44 22.18
N ALA A 20 9.11 -24.46 21.57
CA ALA A 20 9.02 -24.20 20.16
C ALA A 20 9.41 -25.49 19.39
N LYS A 21 8.49 -26.02 18.58
CA LYS A 21 8.85 -26.95 17.53
C LYS A 21 9.52 -26.12 16.41
N ALA A 22 10.63 -26.62 15.88
CA ALA A 22 11.27 -25.99 14.73
C ALA A 22 10.27 -25.96 13.56
N GLY A 23 9.85 -24.77 13.16
CA GLY A 23 8.98 -24.56 12.02
C GLY A 23 9.76 -24.61 10.69
N GLU A 24 9.04 -24.67 9.58
CA GLU A 24 9.65 -24.57 8.26
C GLU A 24 10.16 -23.16 8.01
N LEU A 25 11.39 -23.05 7.50
CA LEU A 25 11.91 -21.82 6.93
C LEU A 25 11.64 -21.83 5.42
N SER A 26 10.96 -20.82 4.93
CA SER A 26 10.76 -20.63 3.49
C SER A 26 11.46 -19.35 3.01
N VAL A 27 11.88 -19.39 1.76
CA VAL A 27 12.40 -18.23 1.04
C VAL A 27 11.60 -18.11 -0.25
N THR A 28 11.02 -16.95 -0.46
CA THR A 28 10.32 -16.62 -1.70
C THR A 28 10.86 -15.30 -2.23
N GLY A 29 10.69 -15.03 -3.49
CA GLY A 29 11.14 -13.77 -4.05
C GLY A 29 10.59 -13.47 -5.42
N SER A 30 10.87 -12.27 -5.86
CA SER A 30 10.61 -11.83 -7.22
C SER A 30 11.78 -11.01 -7.75
N MET A 31 11.94 -11.01 -9.05
CA MET A 31 12.86 -10.13 -9.76
C MET A 31 12.12 -9.49 -10.92
N GLN A 32 12.31 -8.19 -11.07
CA GLN A 32 11.79 -7.40 -12.17
C GLN A 32 12.93 -6.62 -12.81
N ALA A 33 13.01 -6.68 -14.13
CA ALA A 33 13.87 -5.80 -14.92
C ALA A 33 12.99 -4.92 -15.79
N THR A 34 13.31 -3.64 -15.89
CA THR A 34 12.55 -2.66 -16.66
C THR A 34 13.44 -1.91 -17.64
N TYR A 35 12.83 -1.51 -18.74
CA TYR A 35 13.34 -0.50 -19.64
C TYR A 35 12.29 0.60 -19.75
N GLN A 36 12.64 1.81 -19.34
CA GLN A 36 11.77 2.99 -19.41
C GLN A 36 12.34 4.01 -20.37
N SER A 37 11.53 4.53 -21.26
CA SER A 37 11.86 5.65 -22.12
C SER A 37 10.88 6.80 -21.88
N GLU A 38 11.39 8.00 -21.73
CA GLU A 38 10.66 9.24 -21.73
C GLU A 38 10.70 9.82 -23.14
N VAL A 39 9.63 10.48 -23.56
CA VAL A 39 9.52 10.95 -24.96
C VAL A 39 10.12 12.34 -25.12
N ASP A 40 10.08 13.17 -24.08
CA ASP A 40 10.35 14.59 -24.18
C ASP A 40 11.56 15.08 -23.36
N ASP A 41 12.18 14.22 -22.52
CA ASP A 41 13.27 14.64 -21.64
C ASP A 41 14.48 13.69 -21.63
N ASN A 42 15.56 14.19 -21.07
CA ASN A 42 16.79 13.41 -20.87
C ASN A 42 16.55 12.26 -19.89
N THR A 43 16.10 11.16 -20.42
CA THR A 43 16.05 9.89 -19.68
C THR A 43 17.45 9.63 -19.11
N GLY A 44 17.55 9.43 -17.82
CA GLY A 44 18.76 8.95 -17.19
C GLY A 44 19.14 7.54 -17.71
N ASN A 45 19.56 6.64 -16.85
CA ASN A 45 19.71 5.24 -17.23
C ASN A 45 18.32 4.62 -17.44
N PRO A 46 17.97 4.18 -18.67
CA PRO A 46 16.64 3.63 -18.93
C PRO A 46 16.42 2.23 -18.34
N LEU A 47 17.48 1.58 -17.85
CA LEU A 47 17.41 0.24 -17.28
C LEU A 47 17.22 0.32 -15.77
N GLY A 48 16.16 -0.34 -15.29
CA GLY A 48 15.89 -0.56 -13.88
C GLY A 48 15.89 -2.04 -13.53
N MET A 49 16.14 -2.36 -12.28
CA MET A 49 16.02 -3.71 -11.74
C MET A 49 15.59 -3.63 -10.29
N ASN A 50 14.60 -4.44 -9.92
CA ASN A 50 14.16 -4.64 -8.55
C ASN A 50 14.25 -6.12 -8.18
N THR A 51 14.60 -6.42 -6.94
CA THR A 51 14.68 -7.78 -6.41
C THR A 51 14.14 -7.80 -5.00
N ASP A 52 13.06 -8.53 -4.78
CA ASP A 52 12.44 -8.69 -3.48
C ASP A 52 12.70 -10.10 -2.98
N LEU A 53 13.13 -10.23 -1.74
CA LEU A 53 13.31 -11.52 -1.06
C LEU A 53 12.56 -11.50 0.27
N THR A 54 11.78 -12.54 0.51
CA THR A 54 11.08 -12.74 1.78
C THR A 54 11.52 -14.05 2.41
N PHE A 55 12.05 -13.96 3.60
CA PHE A 55 12.33 -15.08 4.49
C PHE A 55 11.18 -15.19 5.47
N SER A 56 10.63 -16.38 5.65
CA SER A 56 9.58 -16.60 6.65
C SER A 56 9.77 -17.91 7.38
N GLY A 57 9.41 -17.90 8.66
CA GLY A 57 9.36 -19.09 9.50
C GLY A 57 8.07 -19.09 10.30
N SER A 58 7.48 -20.27 10.47
CA SER A 58 6.24 -20.43 11.24
C SER A 58 6.35 -21.56 12.25
N THR A 59 5.57 -21.45 13.32
CA THR A 59 5.43 -22.50 14.33
C THR A 59 4.03 -22.46 14.93
N ASP A 60 3.48 -23.62 15.23
CA ASP A 60 2.21 -23.72 15.93
C ASP A 60 2.41 -23.47 17.42
N THR A 61 1.48 -22.75 17.99
CA THR A 61 1.40 -22.44 19.43
C THR A 61 0.01 -22.78 19.95
N ASP A 62 -0.18 -22.81 21.27
CA ASP A 62 -1.50 -23.04 21.89
C ASP A 62 -2.52 -21.92 21.56
N PHE A 63 -2.08 -20.81 21.02
CA PHE A 63 -2.90 -19.64 20.68
C PHE A 63 -3.15 -19.48 19.17
N GLY A 64 -2.52 -20.32 18.34
CA GLY A 64 -2.57 -20.25 16.89
C GLY A 64 -1.19 -20.36 16.26
N THR A 65 -1.11 -20.10 14.95
CA THR A 65 0.17 -20.17 14.23
C THR A 65 0.92 -18.84 14.32
N ALA A 66 2.10 -18.88 14.92
CA ALA A 66 3.03 -17.76 14.96
C ALA A 66 3.91 -17.78 13.72
N THR A 67 4.02 -16.65 13.03
CA THR A 67 4.82 -16.47 11.81
C THR A 67 5.74 -15.27 11.98
N TRP A 68 6.99 -15.45 11.63
CA TRP A 68 7.96 -14.38 11.47
C TRP A 68 8.28 -14.19 9.98
N THR A 69 8.42 -12.95 9.55
CA THR A 69 8.87 -12.61 8.20
C THR A 69 9.94 -11.53 8.23
N MET A 70 10.86 -11.61 7.28
CA MET A 70 11.81 -10.56 6.93
C MET A 70 11.79 -10.41 5.42
N ALA A 71 11.48 -9.22 4.94
CA ALA A 71 11.49 -8.91 3.52
C ALA A 71 12.57 -7.86 3.21
N THR A 72 13.21 -8.01 2.06
CA THR A 72 14.08 -6.99 1.47
C THR A 72 13.38 -6.45 0.24
N ASP A 73 13.37 -5.15 0.07
CA ASP A 73 12.85 -4.46 -1.09
C ASP A 73 13.98 -3.73 -1.81
N GLY A 74 14.06 -3.89 -3.14
CA GLY A 74 14.99 -3.17 -3.99
C GLY A 74 16.37 -3.78 -4.09
N THR A 75 17.35 -3.25 -3.41
CA THR A 75 18.76 -3.69 -3.52
C THR A 75 19.20 -4.52 -2.34
N PHE A 76 19.49 -5.79 -2.58
CA PHE A 76 19.99 -6.74 -1.57
C PHE A 76 21.25 -6.28 -0.78
N LEU A 77 21.98 -5.29 -1.27
CA LEU A 77 23.30 -4.90 -0.73
C LEU A 77 23.40 -3.46 -0.22
N GLY A 78 22.31 -2.75 0.01
CA GLY A 78 22.42 -1.33 0.36
C GLY A 78 21.36 -0.76 1.30
N GLU A 79 20.29 -1.48 1.54
CA GLU A 79 19.16 -0.94 2.31
C GLU A 79 19.34 -1.18 3.81
N SER A 80 19.28 -0.10 4.57
CA SER A 80 19.35 -0.11 6.04
C SER A 80 18.03 -0.48 6.71
N GLY A 81 17.07 -1.06 6.00
CA GLY A 81 15.74 -1.32 6.50
C GLY A 81 15.06 -2.52 5.86
N ALA A 82 15.42 -3.75 6.28
CA ALA A 82 14.55 -4.87 5.96
C ALA A 82 13.24 -4.76 6.73
N ASP A 83 12.14 -5.06 6.07
CA ASP A 83 10.84 -5.18 6.71
C ASP A 83 10.78 -6.41 7.60
N HIS A 84 10.39 -6.22 8.83
CA HIS A 84 10.24 -7.30 9.79
C HIS A 84 8.81 -7.36 10.31
N SER A 85 8.27 -8.56 10.43
CA SER A 85 7.01 -8.76 11.14
C SER A 85 7.01 -10.05 11.95
N PHE A 86 6.31 -10.01 13.07
CA PHE A 86 5.93 -11.17 13.85
C PHE A 86 4.41 -11.13 14.03
N LYS A 87 3.75 -12.19 13.62
CA LYS A 87 2.28 -12.28 13.59
C LYS A 87 1.82 -13.59 14.23
N ILE A 88 0.68 -13.57 14.92
CA ILE A 88 0.00 -14.74 15.43
C ILE A 88 -1.40 -14.79 14.84
N ALA A 89 -1.65 -15.81 14.02
CA ALA A 89 -2.97 -16.10 13.48
C ALA A 89 -3.78 -16.88 14.50
N THR A 90 -4.93 -16.34 14.88
CA THR A 90 -5.86 -16.91 15.87
C THR A 90 -7.26 -17.08 15.25
N ASP A 91 -8.19 -17.73 15.93
CA ASP A 91 -9.58 -17.90 15.48
C ASP A 91 -10.34 -16.58 15.29
N PHE A 92 -9.90 -15.51 15.94
CA PHE A 92 -10.53 -14.19 15.85
C PHE A 92 -9.79 -13.19 14.95
N GLY A 93 -8.73 -13.63 14.27
CA GLY A 93 -7.92 -12.82 13.38
C GLY A 93 -6.44 -12.90 13.68
N THR A 94 -5.66 -12.13 12.96
CA THR A 94 -4.18 -12.08 13.08
C THR A 94 -3.77 -10.82 13.83
N ILE A 95 -2.97 -11.00 14.88
CA ILE A 95 -2.34 -9.90 15.64
C ILE A 95 -0.86 -9.90 15.29
N GLY A 96 -0.27 -8.72 15.13
CA GLY A 96 1.14 -8.63 14.79
C GLY A 96 1.86 -7.42 15.36
N ILE A 97 3.18 -7.48 15.25
CA ILE A 97 4.11 -6.38 15.46
C ILE A 97 5.12 -6.39 14.31
N GLY A 98 5.42 -5.24 13.74
CA GLY A 98 6.36 -5.13 12.64
C GLY A 98 6.46 -3.72 12.09
N ASN A 99 7.39 -3.53 11.17
CA ASN A 99 7.58 -2.29 10.44
C ASN A 99 7.13 -2.41 8.97
N SER A 100 6.51 -3.52 8.59
CA SER A 100 6.02 -3.78 7.24
C SER A 100 4.52 -3.56 7.16
N GLY A 101 4.11 -2.81 6.15
CA GLY A 101 2.74 -2.64 5.74
C GLY A 101 1.95 -1.62 6.56
N ASP A 102 1.10 -0.93 5.85
CA ASP A 102 0.12 0.00 6.36
C ASP A 102 -1.27 -0.39 5.87
N ALA A 103 -2.28 -0.32 6.74
CA ALA A 103 -3.61 -0.80 6.39
C ALA A 103 -4.30 0.09 5.32
N ALA A 104 -4.13 1.41 5.36
CA ALA A 104 -4.72 2.30 4.36
C ALA A 104 -3.95 2.23 3.04
N ASN A 105 -2.61 2.18 3.09
CA ASN A 105 -1.75 2.01 1.92
C ASN A 105 -2.06 0.70 1.15
N ALA A 106 -2.37 -0.37 1.86
CA ALA A 106 -2.75 -1.64 1.23
C ALA A 106 -4.03 -1.56 0.35
N VAL A 107 -4.75 -0.44 0.39
CA VAL A 107 -6.00 -0.22 -0.35
C VAL A 107 -6.04 1.13 -1.07
N ASP A 108 -4.91 1.79 -1.24
CA ASP A 108 -4.87 3.10 -1.90
C ASP A 108 -4.73 3.00 -3.42
N ASP A 109 -4.19 1.91 -3.96
CA ASP A 109 -4.04 1.61 -5.38
C ASP A 109 -4.60 0.22 -5.70
N ILE A 110 -5.92 0.16 -5.89
CA ILE A 110 -6.64 -1.11 -6.08
C ILE A 110 -7.59 -1.11 -7.28
N THR A 111 -7.46 -0.16 -8.20
CA THR A 111 -8.23 -0.20 -9.44
C THR A 111 -7.68 -1.26 -10.39
N PRO A 112 -8.54 -1.92 -11.20
CA PRO A 112 -8.08 -2.97 -12.10
C PRO A 112 -7.06 -2.47 -13.11
N SER A 113 -5.89 -3.13 -13.15
CA SER A 113 -4.84 -2.90 -14.14
C SER A 113 -4.26 -4.23 -14.63
N ALA A 114 -3.79 -4.27 -15.87
CA ALA A 114 -3.10 -5.44 -16.43
C ALA A 114 -1.62 -5.49 -16.02
N PHE A 115 -1.00 -4.34 -15.77
CA PHE A 115 0.40 -4.24 -15.38
C PHE A 115 0.57 -3.27 -14.21
N GLU A 116 0.55 -1.97 -14.44
CA GLU A 116 0.65 -0.94 -13.40
C GLU A 116 -0.49 0.04 -13.49
N GLU A 117 -0.83 0.69 -12.41
CA GLU A 117 -1.79 1.81 -12.43
C GLU A 117 -1.16 3.05 -13.07
N ALA A 118 -2.00 4.01 -13.47
CA ALA A 118 -1.52 5.22 -14.14
C ALA A 118 -0.60 6.07 -13.27
N ASN A 119 -0.84 6.11 -11.95
CA ASN A 119 -0.02 6.86 -10.99
C ASN A 119 1.37 6.26 -10.77
N GLY A 120 1.58 4.97 -11.04
CA GLY A 120 2.88 4.29 -10.96
C GLY A 120 3.75 4.43 -12.21
N SER A 121 3.32 5.20 -13.21
CA SER A 121 3.94 5.21 -14.55
C SER A 121 5.33 5.86 -14.62
N GLY A 122 5.72 6.67 -13.63
CA GLY A 122 6.95 7.46 -13.71
C GLY A 122 6.88 8.65 -14.67
N SER A 123 5.71 8.98 -15.22
CA SER A 123 5.47 10.10 -16.12
C SER A 123 5.24 11.44 -15.39
N GLY A 124 6.03 11.73 -14.35
CA GLY A 124 5.87 12.96 -13.56
C GLY A 124 4.55 13.05 -12.79
N THR A 125 3.82 11.93 -12.66
CA THR A 125 2.58 11.86 -11.90
C THR A 125 2.88 12.04 -10.42
N TYR A 126 2.19 12.96 -9.79
CA TYR A 126 2.16 13.08 -8.34
C TYR A 126 0.87 12.46 -7.82
N SER A 127 0.95 11.54 -6.91
CA SER A 127 -0.19 10.86 -6.32
C SER A 127 -0.35 11.19 -4.84
N VAL A 128 -1.57 11.07 -4.34
CA VAL A 128 -1.79 10.95 -2.90
C VAL A 128 -1.19 9.63 -2.45
N ASP A 129 -0.22 9.70 -1.56
CA ASP A 129 0.51 8.56 -1.05
C ASP A 129 0.11 8.31 0.41
N PHE A 130 -0.57 7.19 0.63
CA PHE A 130 -0.90 6.70 1.96
C PHE A 130 0.31 5.97 2.55
N GLY A 131 0.38 5.90 3.87
CA GLY A 131 1.51 5.28 4.56
C GLY A 131 2.75 6.16 4.68
N SER A 132 2.83 7.28 3.96
CA SER A 132 3.99 8.17 4.00
C SER A 132 4.34 8.61 5.43
N GLY A 133 5.53 8.20 5.90
CA GLY A 133 6.01 8.38 7.26
C GLY A 133 5.53 7.32 8.26
N MET A 134 4.68 6.37 7.85
CA MET A 134 4.30 5.18 8.61
C MET A 134 5.12 3.98 8.19
N ASP A 135 5.39 3.83 6.89
CA ASP A 135 6.26 2.78 6.36
C ASP A 135 7.64 2.82 7.02
N GLY A 136 8.17 1.66 7.34
CA GLY A 136 9.40 1.50 8.09
C GLY A 136 9.28 1.78 9.60
N SER A 137 8.14 2.27 10.10
CA SER A 137 7.90 2.47 11.53
C SER A 137 7.26 1.24 12.17
N MET A 138 7.67 0.92 13.41
CA MET A 138 7.12 -0.21 14.16
C MET A 138 5.66 0.04 14.54
N SER A 139 4.79 -0.90 14.18
CA SER A 139 3.35 -0.88 14.45
C SER A 139 2.88 -2.11 15.21
N LEU A 140 1.74 -1.97 15.87
CA LEU A 140 0.88 -3.07 16.29
C LEU A 140 -0.21 -3.22 15.23
N SER A 141 -0.39 -4.44 14.71
CA SER A 141 -1.35 -4.71 13.65
C SER A 141 -2.42 -5.71 14.07
N TYR A 142 -3.60 -5.56 13.51
CA TYR A 142 -4.68 -6.53 13.54
C TYR A 142 -5.23 -6.70 12.12
N GLY A 143 -5.54 -7.92 11.74
CA GLY A 143 -6.19 -8.23 10.46
C GLY A 143 -7.17 -9.39 10.60
N ASN A 144 -8.28 -9.30 9.93
CA ASN A 144 -9.25 -10.38 9.78
C ASN A 144 -9.85 -10.33 8.38
N SER A 145 -9.69 -11.40 7.62
CA SER A 145 -10.18 -11.48 6.22
C SER A 145 -11.63 -11.89 6.11
N ASP A 146 -12.24 -12.38 7.20
CA ASP A 146 -13.61 -12.87 7.23
C ASP A 146 -14.23 -12.62 8.62
N LEU A 147 -14.52 -11.36 8.92
CA LEU A 147 -15.04 -10.94 10.21
C LEU A 147 -16.38 -11.65 10.52
N ALA A 148 -16.34 -12.54 11.50
CA ALA A 148 -17.50 -13.31 11.95
C ALA A 148 -18.20 -14.12 10.84
N GLY A 149 -17.50 -14.59 9.82
CA GLY A 149 -18.07 -15.37 8.72
C GLY A 149 -18.91 -14.58 7.72
N THR A 150 -18.72 -13.25 7.67
CA THR A 150 -19.51 -12.35 6.80
C THR A 150 -18.84 -12.07 5.47
N GLY A 151 -17.60 -12.51 5.28
CA GLY A 151 -16.73 -12.12 4.15
C GLY A 151 -16.16 -10.70 4.26
N ILE A 152 -16.56 -9.92 5.27
CA ILE A 152 -16.00 -8.58 5.50
C ILE A 152 -14.57 -8.71 6.00
N SER A 153 -13.63 -8.02 5.34
CA SER A 153 -12.26 -7.92 5.78
C SER A 153 -12.00 -6.61 6.52
N VAL A 154 -11.16 -6.65 7.55
CA VAL A 154 -10.69 -5.47 8.26
C VAL A 154 -9.18 -5.60 8.53
N ALA A 155 -8.47 -4.49 8.44
CA ALA A 155 -7.10 -4.39 8.92
C ALA A 155 -6.89 -3.05 9.63
N ALA A 156 -6.02 -3.04 10.63
CA ALA A 156 -5.68 -1.83 11.38
C ALA A 156 -4.22 -1.90 11.84
N ASN A 157 -3.55 -0.75 11.81
CA ASN A 157 -2.23 -0.54 12.36
C ASN A 157 -2.26 0.63 13.36
N TYR A 158 -1.55 0.47 14.45
CA TYR A 158 -1.25 1.54 15.39
C TYR A 158 0.25 1.71 15.52
N TYR A 159 0.74 2.88 15.20
CA TYR A 159 2.14 3.28 15.28
C TYR A 159 2.32 4.11 16.56
N PRO A 160 2.96 3.58 17.61
CA PRO A 160 3.19 4.35 18.83
C PRO A 160 4.09 5.57 18.59
N LYS A 161 4.97 5.45 17.59
CA LYS A 161 5.87 6.50 17.11
C LYS A 161 6.25 6.27 15.65
N LEU A 162 6.51 7.35 14.92
CA LEU A 162 6.94 7.36 13.52
C LEU A 162 8.45 7.60 13.39
N ASP A 163 9.27 7.00 14.24
CA ASP A 163 10.72 7.20 14.29
C ASP A 163 11.52 6.20 13.44
N GLY A 164 10.85 5.46 12.56
CA GLY A 164 11.45 4.35 11.83
C GLY A 164 11.53 3.07 12.66
N ALA A 165 12.03 1.99 12.04
CA ALA A 165 12.20 0.70 12.68
C ALA A 165 13.45 0.67 13.55
N THR A 166 13.35 0.05 14.71
CA THR A 166 14.54 -0.35 15.49
C THR A 166 14.77 -1.83 15.30
N ASN A 167 15.89 -2.22 14.75
CA ASN A 167 16.32 -3.61 14.56
C ASN A 167 16.86 -4.23 15.87
N ASN A 168 16.40 -3.76 17.02
CA ASN A 168 16.92 -4.16 18.32
C ASN A 168 15.79 -4.70 19.18
N GLU A 169 16.04 -5.75 19.98
CA GLU A 169 15.09 -6.30 20.92
C GLU A 169 14.65 -5.30 22.01
N LYS A 170 15.30 -4.15 22.08
CA LYS A 170 14.94 -3.05 22.97
C LYS A 170 14.64 -1.82 22.14
N ALA A 171 13.59 -1.09 22.52
CA ALA A 171 13.32 0.21 21.97
C ALA A 171 14.59 1.05 22.03
N ALA A 172 14.90 1.76 20.93
CA ALA A 172 16.02 2.69 20.92
C ALA A 172 15.89 3.67 22.09
N SER A 173 17.01 3.96 22.74
CA SER A 173 17.06 5.01 23.77
C SER A 173 16.52 6.29 23.17
N ALA A 174 15.68 6.97 23.91
CA ALA A 174 15.02 8.18 23.48
C ALA A 174 15.98 9.11 22.74
N SER A 175 15.70 9.37 21.47
CA SER A 175 16.27 10.52 20.77
C SER A 175 15.90 11.74 21.61
N THR A 176 16.85 12.63 21.83
CA THR A 176 16.63 13.90 22.56
C THR A 176 15.66 14.83 21.86
N LEU A 177 15.23 14.48 20.67
CA LEU A 177 14.21 15.15 19.88
C LEU A 177 12.94 14.31 19.89
N HIS A 178 12.05 14.57 20.85
CA HIS A 178 10.68 14.00 20.89
C HIS A 178 9.81 14.62 19.79
N THR A 179 10.19 14.41 18.54
CA THR A 179 9.57 15.07 17.40
C THR A 179 8.59 14.17 16.66
N SER A 180 8.56 12.89 16.96
CA SER A 180 7.65 11.94 16.33
C SER A 180 6.40 11.70 17.14
N SER A 181 5.30 11.51 16.45
CA SER A 181 3.98 11.29 17.03
C SER A 181 3.42 9.92 16.63
N SER A 182 2.29 9.58 17.23
CA SER A 182 1.56 8.36 16.89
C SER A 182 0.81 8.49 15.59
N ALA A 183 0.52 7.34 14.97
CA ALA A 183 -0.37 7.25 13.83
C ALA A 183 -1.31 6.05 13.95
N THR A 184 -2.39 6.09 13.18
CA THR A 184 -3.35 5.00 13.04
C THR A 184 -3.73 4.87 11.59
N SER A 185 -3.83 3.62 11.11
CA SER A 185 -4.29 3.29 9.78
C SER A 185 -5.29 2.14 9.86
N ILE A 186 -6.35 2.22 9.06
CA ILE A 186 -7.43 1.22 9.05
C ILE A 186 -7.90 1.02 7.61
N ASN A 187 -8.25 -0.23 7.26
CA ASN A 187 -9.06 -0.50 6.09
C ASN A 187 -10.22 -1.46 6.38
N ILE A 188 -11.22 -1.42 5.51
CA ILE A 188 -12.34 -2.34 5.48
C ILE A 188 -12.65 -2.72 4.05
N GLY A 189 -12.90 -4.00 3.80
CA GLY A 189 -13.37 -4.52 2.52
C GLY A 189 -14.70 -5.24 2.67
N ILE A 190 -15.69 -4.87 1.89
CA ILE A 190 -17.07 -5.37 1.95
C ILE A 190 -17.40 -6.01 0.60
N PRO A 191 -17.39 -7.36 0.49
CA PRO A 191 -17.88 -8.05 -0.69
C PRO A 191 -19.42 -8.02 -0.70
N LEU A 192 -20.01 -7.70 -1.84
CA LEU A 192 -21.47 -7.70 -1.96
C LEU A 192 -22.09 -9.08 -2.19
N ALA A 193 -21.27 -10.10 -2.46
CA ALA A 193 -21.70 -11.47 -2.63
C ALA A 193 -22.51 -12.03 -1.44
N GLY A 194 -22.19 -11.58 -0.23
CA GLY A 194 -22.89 -12.00 1.00
C GLY A 194 -24.20 -11.26 1.28
N LEU A 195 -24.56 -10.25 0.48
CA LEU A 195 -25.77 -9.49 0.72
C LEU A 195 -26.97 -10.15 0.05
N PRO A 196 -28.07 -10.41 0.79
CA PRO A 196 -29.30 -10.90 0.21
C PRO A 196 -29.79 -9.97 -0.93
N VAL A 197 -30.31 -10.54 -2.02
CA VAL A 197 -30.82 -9.82 -3.20
C VAL A 197 -29.71 -9.28 -4.14
N ILE A 198 -28.56 -8.83 -3.64
CA ILE A 198 -27.47 -8.31 -4.48
C ILE A 198 -26.52 -9.44 -4.90
N GLY A 199 -26.24 -10.38 -4.00
CA GLY A 199 -25.28 -11.46 -4.23
C GLY A 199 -25.61 -12.33 -5.45
N ASP A 200 -26.90 -12.53 -5.75
CA ASP A 200 -27.37 -13.30 -6.90
C ASP A 200 -27.48 -12.49 -8.20
N THR A 201 -27.09 -11.22 -8.18
CA THR A 201 -27.10 -10.33 -9.36
C THR A 201 -25.71 -10.22 -10.01
N ALA A 202 -25.63 -9.56 -11.17
CA ALA A 202 -24.37 -9.19 -11.79
C ALA A 202 -23.47 -8.31 -10.88
N LEU A 203 -24.03 -7.66 -9.87
CA LEU A 203 -23.30 -6.86 -8.87
C LEU A 203 -22.77 -7.70 -7.69
N GLY A 204 -23.12 -8.99 -7.62
CA GLY A 204 -22.64 -9.86 -6.53
C GLY A 204 -21.12 -10.00 -6.47
N GLY A 205 -20.43 -9.87 -7.61
CA GLY A 205 -18.97 -9.82 -7.64
C GLY A 205 -18.35 -8.51 -7.14
N MET A 206 -19.14 -7.47 -6.88
CA MET A 206 -18.65 -6.17 -6.48
C MET A 206 -18.05 -6.18 -5.07
N LYS A 207 -16.93 -5.50 -4.91
CA LYS A 207 -16.30 -5.24 -3.62
C LYS A 207 -16.17 -3.73 -3.41
N ILE A 208 -16.59 -3.26 -2.24
CA ILE A 208 -16.33 -1.91 -1.76
C ILE A 208 -15.19 -1.98 -0.76
N THR A 209 -14.20 -1.11 -0.92
CA THR A 209 -13.06 -1.04 -0.01
C THR A 209 -12.90 0.40 0.46
N ALA A 210 -12.61 0.61 1.73
CA ALA A 210 -12.33 1.93 2.27
C ALA A 210 -11.09 1.87 3.16
N GLY A 211 -10.28 2.91 3.11
CA GLY A 211 -9.10 3.11 3.95
C GLY A 211 -9.12 4.48 4.62
N TYR A 212 -8.50 4.57 5.77
CA TYR A 212 -8.32 5.80 6.52
C TYR A 212 -7.00 5.76 7.26
N GLU A 213 -6.27 6.87 7.22
CA GLU A 213 -5.07 7.06 8.02
C GLU A 213 -5.05 8.44 8.71
N GLU A 214 -4.41 8.48 9.83
CA GLU A 214 -4.21 9.71 10.59
C GLU A 214 -2.91 9.65 11.37
N SER A 215 -2.10 10.70 11.30
CA SER A 215 -0.91 10.87 12.12
C SER A 215 -0.91 12.21 12.85
N ASP A 216 -0.36 12.23 14.06
CA ASP A 216 -0.21 13.42 14.88
C ASP A 216 1.24 13.90 14.86
N ALA A 217 1.81 14.27 13.75
CA ALA A 217 3.20 14.71 13.72
C ALA A 217 3.40 16.02 14.47
N ARG A 218 4.32 16.02 15.40
CA ARG A 218 4.86 17.21 16.09
C ARG A 218 6.33 17.38 15.68
N LEU A 219 6.57 17.55 14.41
CA LEU A 219 7.91 17.95 13.97
C LEU A 219 8.02 19.47 14.00
N ALA A 220 9.19 19.98 14.31
CA ALA A 220 9.46 21.42 14.18
C ALA A 220 9.22 21.92 12.74
N THR A 221 9.14 21.00 11.77
CA THR A 221 8.91 21.27 10.35
C THR A 221 7.93 20.30 9.67
N GLY A 222 7.38 19.31 10.40
CA GLY A 222 6.47 18.30 9.87
C GLY A 222 5.08 18.43 10.47
N TYR A 223 4.08 18.12 9.67
CA TYR A 223 2.68 18.23 10.03
C TYR A 223 2.07 16.84 10.14
N GLY A 224 1.14 16.65 11.06
CA GLY A 224 0.25 15.50 11.05
C GLY A 224 -0.50 15.42 9.73
N LYS A 225 -0.93 14.25 9.37
CA LYS A 225 -1.61 13.96 8.11
C LYS A 225 -2.95 13.31 8.39
N VAL A 226 -3.89 13.51 7.50
CA VAL A 226 -5.14 12.75 7.46
C VAL A 226 -5.44 12.42 6.01
N GLY A 227 -5.74 11.15 5.76
CA GLY A 227 -6.07 10.65 4.44
C GLY A 227 -7.22 9.65 4.48
N GLY A 228 -7.92 9.49 3.38
CA GLY A 228 -8.96 8.50 3.23
C GLY A 228 -9.16 8.12 1.77
N THR A 229 -9.54 6.86 1.56
CA THR A 229 -9.84 6.30 0.24
C THR A 229 -11.10 5.46 0.27
N VAL A 230 -11.84 5.47 -0.83
CA VAL A 230 -12.95 4.54 -1.08
C VAL A 230 -12.86 4.06 -2.51
N ALA A 231 -12.87 2.75 -2.69
CA ALA A 231 -12.86 2.11 -4.00
C ALA A 231 -14.04 1.16 -4.17
N VAL A 232 -14.49 1.03 -5.41
CA VAL A 232 -15.47 0.05 -5.85
C VAL A 232 -14.90 -0.71 -7.02
N ASN A 233 -14.79 -2.03 -6.92
CA ASN A 233 -14.32 -2.92 -7.96
C ASN A 233 -15.40 -3.94 -8.32
N LEU A 234 -15.66 -4.09 -9.62
CA LEU A 234 -16.67 -4.98 -10.17
C LEU A 234 -16.07 -5.85 -11.28
N PRO A 235 -15.83 -7.15 -11.02
CA PRO A 235 -15.52 -8.12 -12.06
C PRO A 235 -16.79 -8.55 -12.78
N ILE A 236 -16.77 -8.57 -14.12
CA ILE A 236 -17.86 -9.00 -15.00
C ILE A 236 -17.28 -9.99 -16.03
N GLY A 237 -17.22 -11.26 -15.67
CA GLY A 237 -16.53 -12.26 -16.49
C GLY A 237 -15.05 -11.89 -16.72
N PRO A 238 -14.58 -11.76 -18.00
CA PRO A 238 -13.20 -11.37 -18.27
C PRO A 238 -12.92 -9.86 -18.09
N LEU A 239 -13.95 -9.03 -17.91
CA LEU A 239 -13.85 -7.60 -17.71
C LEU A 239 -13.85 -7.27 -16.22
N SER A 240 -12.98 -6.36 -15.79
CA SER A 240 -12.99 -5.76 -14.45
C SER A 240 -13.03 -4.25 -14.59
N VAL A 241 -13.91 -3.61 -13.83
CA VAL A 241 -14.04 -2.15 -13.79
C VAL A 241 -13.91 -1.71 -12.33
N GLY A 242 -13.11 -0.70 -12.08
CA GLY A 242 -12.92 -0.13 -10.76
C GLY A 242 -12.88 1.38 -10.78
N TYR A 243 -13.40 1.97 -9.73
CA TYR A 243 -13.30 3.39 -9.46
C TYR A 243 -12.87 3.61 -8.03
N GLN A 244 -11.92 4.50 -7.83
CA GLN A 244 -11.40 4.87 -6.52
C GLN A 244 -11.35 6.37 -6.37
N LYS A 245 -11.68 6.84 -5.19
CA LYS A 245 -11.55 8.22 -4.78
C LYS A 245 -10.67 8.31 -3.56
N LYS A 246 -9.65 9.19 -3.62
CA LYS A 246 -8.72 9.43 -2.53
C LYS A 246 -8.75 10.89 -2.11
N GLY A 247 -8.43 11.16 -0.87
CA GLY A 247 -8.26 12.51 -0.35
C GLY A 247 -7.21 12.55 0.74
N TYR A 248 -6.41 13.61 0.74
CA TYR A 248 -5.28 13.76 1.64
C TYR A 248 -5.05 15.20 2.02
N GLN A 249 -4.79 15.45 3.28
CA GLN A 249 -4.52 16.78 3.81
C GLN A 249 -3.52 16.74 4.95
N ALA A 250 -2.60 17.72 4.99
CA ALA A 250 -1.79 17.96 6.17
C ALA A 250 -2.63 18.57 7.30
N LYS A 251 -2.45 18.11 8.53
CA LYS A 251 -3.12 18.67 9.74
C LYS A 251 -2.56 20.03 10.14
N ALA A 252 -3.38 20.82 10.77
CA ALA A 252 -3.26 22.26 10.88
C ALA A 252 -2.51 22.84 12.05
N ASP A 253 -1.90 22.09 12.94
CA ASP A 253 -1.43 22.60 14.24
C ASP A 253 -0.29 23.63 14.18
N ALA A 254 0.30 23.87 13.02
CA ALA A 254 1.37 24.87 12.86
C ALA A 254 1.41 25.57 11.49
N ILE A 255 0.40 25.40 10.64
CA ILE A 255 0.37 26.03 9.33
C ILE A 255 -0.57 27.23 9.35
N THR A 256 -0.09 28.36 8.86
CA THR A 256 -0.97 29.45 8.48
C THR A 256 -1.92 28.96 7.38
N GLU A 257 -3.18 29.35 7.41
CA GLU A 257 -4.21 28.89 6.43
C GLU A 257 -3.77 29.04 4.98
N THR A 258 -2.80 29.89 4.70
CA THR A 258 -2.24 30.17 3.38
C THR A 258 -1.30 29.10 2.82
N SER A 259 -0.91 28.08 3.59
CA SER A 259 0.05 27.05 3.14
C SER A 259 -0.52 25.63 3.14
N ARG A 260 -1.85 25.46 3.27
CA ARG A 260 -2.49 24.16 3.23
C ARG A 260 -2.76 23.73 1.80
N ALA A 261 -2.19 22.61 1.37
CA ALA A 261 -2.65 21.91 0.20
C ALA A 261 -3.56 20.73 0.62
N PHE A 262 -4.69 20.62 -0.06
CA PHE A 262 -5.54 19.44 -0.04
C PHE A 262 -5.45 18.76 -1.40
N TYR A 263 -5.26 17.47 -1.40
CA TYR A 263 -5.20 16.67 -2.62
C TYR A 263 -6.44 15.78 -2.72
N LYS A 264 -6.94 15.64 -3.93
CA LYS A 264 -8.09 14.80 -4.22
C LYS A 264 -7.87 14.11 -5.54
N ASP A 265 -7.93 12.77 -5.49
CA ASP A 265 -7.73 11.92 -6.64
C ASP A 265 -9.01 11.18 -7.00
N ASP A 266 -9.25 11.07 -8.28
CA ASP A 266 -10.26 10.24 -8.90
C ASP A 266 -9.55 9.26 -9.85
N VAL A 267 -9.69 7.96 -9.60
CA VAL A 267 -8.98 6.90 -10.33
C VAL A 267 -9.98 5.95 -10.96
N LEU A 268 -9.83 5.69 -12.25
CA LEU A 268 -10.62 4.72 -13.00
C LEU A 268 -9.71 3.66 -13.59
N GLY A 269 -10.03 2.39 -13.38
CA GLY A 269 -9.36 1.25 -13.99
C GLY A 269 -10.33 0.36 -14.74
N VAL A 270 -9.98 -0.03 -15.95
CA VAL A 270 -10.71 -1.00 -16.76
C VAL A 270 -9.72 -2.01 -17.29
N ALA A 271 -9.83 -3.28 -16.88
CA ALA A 271 -8.97 -4.36 -17.33
C ALA A 271 -9.77 -5.47 -17.99
N TYR A 272 -9.21 -6.07 -19.04
CA TYR A 272 -9.81 -7.17 -19.77
C TYR A 272 -8.81 -8.30 -19.92
N ALA A 273 -9.15 -9.47 -19.35
CA ALA A 273 -8.42 -10.72 -19.54
C ALA A 273 -8.82 -11.33 -20.88
N VAL A 274 -7.97 -11.19 -21.89
CA VAL A 274 -8.21 -11.75 -23.23
C VAL A 274 -8.18 -13.28 -23.18
N ASN A 275 -7.28 -13.82 -22.39
CA ASN A 275 -7.16 -15.24 -22.02
C ASN A 275 -6.31 -15.37 -20.75
N ASP A 276 -6.03 -16.59 -20.30
CA ASP A 276 -5.28 -16.88 -19.07
C ASP A 276 -3.84 -16.33 -19.05
N SER A 277 -3.30 -15.99 -20.22
CA SER A 277 -1.92 -15.50 -20.35
C SER A 277 -1.82 -14.05 -20.83
N PHE A 278 -2.91 -13.45 -21.29
CA PHE A 278 -2.87 -12.13 -21.93
C PHE A 278 -3.98 -11.23 -21.41
N ALA A 279 -3.59 -10.05 -20.90
CA ALA A 279 -4.50 -9.04 -20.41
C ALA A 279 -4.13 -7.65 -20.94
N ILE A 280 -5.13 -6.80 -21.07
CA ILE A 280 -4.99 -5.38 -21.43
C ILE A 280 -5.77 -4.53 -20.43
N SER A 281 -5.32 -3.30 -20.18
CA SER A 281 -6.10 -2.35 -19.38
C SER A 281 -5.92 -0.92 -19.86
N TYR A 282 -6.87 -0.09 -19.44
CA TYR A 282 -6.81 1.35 -19.49
C TYR A 282 -7.04 1.91 -18.10
N ASN A 283 -6.17 2.81 -17.68
CA ASN A 283 -6.25 3.49 -16.39
C ASN A 283 -6.24 5.00 -16.60
N LEU A 284 -7.10 5.68 -15.87
CA LEU A 284 -7.18 7.16 -15.80
C LEU A 284 -6.97 7.54 -14.33
N TYR A 285 -6.06 8.48 -14.11
CA TYR A 285 -5.78 9.08 -12.83
C TYR A 285 -5.91 10.60 -12.95
N GLU A 286 -6.85 11.16 -12.26
CA GLU A 286 -7.07 12.60 -12.16
C GLU A 286 -6.77 13.03 -10.73
N SER A 287 -5.91 14.02 -10.56
CA SER A 287 -5.56 14.55 -9.25
C SER A 287 -5.63 16.07 -9.23
N VAL A 288 -6.32 16.60 -8.24
CA VAL A 288 -6.45 18.04 -8.03
C VAL A 288 -5.73 18.44 -6.75
N LYS A 289 -4.74 19.30 -6.89
CA LYS A 289 -4.13 20.01 -5.78
C LYS A 289 -4.89 21.30 -5.54
N HIS A 290 -5.57 21.37 -4.41
CA HIS A 290 -6.20 22.58 -3.92
C HIS A 290 -5.21 23.38 -3.06
N ASP A 291 -4.68 24.46 -3.60
CA ASP A 291 -3.79 25.36 -2.88
C ASP A 291 -4.53 26.66 -2.56
N HIS A 292 -4.57 27.04 -1.30
CA HIS A 292 -5.33 28.24 -0.86
C HIS A 292 -4.78 29.54 -1.48
N SER A 293 -3.50 29.60 -1.76
CA SER A 293 -2.83 30.80 -2.25
C SER A 293 -2.62 30.82 -3.76
N ALA A 294 -2.47 29.66 -4.38
CA ALA A 294 -2.14 29.53 -5.83
C ALA A 294 -3.32 29.08 -6.68
N GLY A 295 -4.46 28.72 -6.06
CA GLY A 295 -5.61 28.15 -6.76
C GLY A 295 -5.48 26.64 -6.98
N ASN A 296 -6.40 26.09 -7.77
CA ASN A 296 -6.45 24.67 -8.06
C ASN A 296 -5.64 24.35 -9.31
N THR A 297 -4.81 23.32 -9.23
CA THR A 297 -4.14 22.75 -10.40
C THR A 297 -4.56 21.29 -10.50
N GLU A 298 -5.00 20.90 -11.69
CA GLU A 298 -5.37 19.53 -12.02
C GLU A 298 -4.27 18.88 -12.84
N GLN A 299 -3.93 17.64 -12.48
CA GLN A 299 -3.05 16.74 -13.19
C GLN A 299 -3.87 15.57 -13.70
N GLU A 300 -3.68 15.15 -14.93
CA GLU A 300 -4.33 13.97 -15.50
C GLU A 300 -3.28 13.02 -16.07
N THR A 301 -3.32 11.74 -15.68
CA THR A 301 -2.51 10.68 -16.27
C THR A 301 -3.38 9.61 -16.89
N LYS A 302 -3.09 9.23 -18.13
CA LYS A 302 -3.72 8.16 -18.89
C LYS A 302 -2.69 7.09 -19.18
N ALA A 303 -3.01 5.83 -18.89
CA ALA A 303 -2.12 4.71 -19.16
C ALA A 303 -2.84 3.58 -19.89
N ILE A 304 -2.19 3.02 -20.91
CA ILE A 304 -2.56 1.76 -21.55
C ILE A 304 -1.55 0.72 -21.10
N ASN A 305 -2.04 -0.41 -20.62
CA ASN A 305 -1.21 -1.50 -20.11
C ASN A 305 -1.48 -2.79 -20.87
N ILE A 306 -0.43 -3.58 -21.02
CA ILE A 306 -0.47 -4.95 -21.55
C ILE A 306 0.34 -5.83 -20.62
N ALA A 307 -0.18 -7.02 -20.31
CA ALA A 307 0.55 -8.07 -19.62
C ALA A 307 0.46 -9.38 -20.41
N TYR A 308 1.59 -10.08 -20.51
CA TYR A 308 1.66 -11.40 -21.13
C TYR A 308 2.51 -12.34 -20.26
N THR A 309 1.91 -13.43 -19.82
CA THR A 309 2.58 -14.43 -18.97
C THR A 309 2.92 -15.68 -19.78
N VAL A 310 4.18 -16.09 -19.76
CA VAL A 310 4.68 -17.27 -20.48
C VAL A 310 5.82 -17.94 -19.69
N GLY A 311 5.71 -19.23 -19.45
CA GLY A 311 6.79 -20.03 -18.87
C GLY A 311 7.30 -19.52 -17.49
N GLY A 312 6.44 -18.94 -16.66
CA GLY A 312 6.81 -18.35 -15.37
C GLY A 312 7.36 -16.93 -15.45
N LEU A 313 7.43 -16.34 -16.64
CA LEU A 313 7.77 -14.92 -16.83
C LEU A 313 6.51 -14.12 -17.15
N THR A 314 6.41 -12.92 -16.59
CA THR A 314 5.41 -11.92 -16.97
C THR A 314 6.10 -10.77 -17.68
N LEU A 315 5.67 -10.50 -18.90
CA LEU A 315 6.08 -9.36 -19.69
C LEU A 315 5.03 -8.25 -19.50
N GLY A 316 5.44 -7.09 -19.09
CA GLY A 316 4.60 -5.91 -18.93
C GLY A 316 4.96 -4.82 -19.93
N PHE A 317 3.97 -4.11 -20.42
CA PHE A 317 4.12 -2.88 -21.20
C PHE A 317 3.14 -1.84 -20.70
N GLN A 318 3.61 -0.61 -20.54
CA GLN A 318 2.79 0.56 -20.25
C GLN A 318 3.19 1.71 -21.16
N ASP A 319 2.19 2.41 -21.71
CA ASP A 319 2.31 3.72 -22.37
C ASP A 319 1.46 4.71 -21.56
N ALA A 320 2.11 5.64 -20.88
CA ALA A 320 1.48 6.60 -19.98
C ALA A 320 1.78 8.02 -20.40
N LYS A 321 0.75 8.89 -20.25
CA LYS A 321 0.80 10.31 -20.57
C LYS A 321 0.20 11.12 -19.45
N THR A 322 0.96 12.08 -18.94
CA THR A 322 0.56 12.98 -17.88
C THR A 322 0.50 14.40 -18.37
N SER A 323 -0.63 15.04 -18.23
CA SER A 323 -0.80 16.48 -18.45
C SER A 323 -0.68 17.24 -17.14
N ASN A 324 -0.03 18.40 -17.16
CA ASN A 324 0.30 19.21 -15.98
C ASN A 324 1.08 18.41 -14.92
N ALA A 325 2.09 17.68 -15.33
CA ALA A 325 2.91 16.83 -14.49
C ALA A 325 3.40 17.60 -13.25
N ALA A 326 3.36 16.92 -12.08
CA ALA A 326 3.66 17.49 -10.77
C ALA A 326 2.88 18.80 -10.47
N TYR A 327 1.67 18.94 -10.97
CA TYR A 327 0.80 20.14 -10.88
C TYR A 327 1.42 21.40 -11.49
N SER A 328 2.32 21.25 -12.45
CA SER A 328 2.90 22.35 -13.21
C SER A 328 2.08 22.58 -14.48
N ALA A 329 1.42 23.74 -14.58
CA ALA A 329 0.60 24.07 -15.75
C ALA A 329 1.40 24.04 -17.05
N ASN A 330 0.85 23.40 -18.08
CA ASN A 330 1.46 23.20 -19.41
C ASN A 330 2.77 22.39 -19.40
N THR A 331 2.98 21.56 -18.39
CA THR A 331 4.07 20.59 -18.35
C THR A 331 3.48 19.21 -18.59
N ASP A 332 3.73 18.65 -19.76
CA ASP A 332 3.31 17.29 -20.11
C ASP A 332 4.51 16.36 -19.99
N ASP A 333 4.27 15.10 -19.66
CA ASP A 333 5.28 14.07 -19.51
C ASP A 333 4.74 12.73 -20.02
N ASP A 334 5.50 12.06 -20.87
CA ASP A 334 5.10 10.80 -21.51
C ASP A 334 6.15 9.74 -21.25
N THR A 335 5.75 8.59 -20.70
CA THR A 335 6.64 7.46 -20.47
C THR A 335 6.18 6.18 -21.14
N ARG A 336 7.13 5.33 -21.53
CA ARG A 336 6.90 3.95 -21.96
C ARG A 336 7.78 3.03 -21.18
N THR A 337 7.16 2.03 -20.56
CA THR A 337 7.84 1.04 -19.74
C THR A 337 7.65 -0.35 -20.32
N LEU A 338 8.76 -1.06 -20.50
CA LEU A 338 8.79 -2.51 -20.74
C LEU A 338 9.31 -3.19 -19.48
N SER A 339 8.68 -4.28 -19.09
CA SER A 339 9.05 -5.03 -17.87
C SER A 339 9.12 -6.52 -18.15
N VAL A 340 10.06 -7.18 -17.48
CA VAL A 340 10.10 -8.65 -17.37
C VAL A 340 10.16 -8.98 -15.89
N LYS A 341 9.19 -9.72 -15.39
CA LYS A 341 9.08 -10.14 -13.98
C LYS A 341 9.01 -11.65 -13.86
N THR A 342 9.66 -12.19 -12.85
CA THR A 342 9.52 -13.60 -12.43
C THR A 342 9.44 -13.69 -10.92
N ALA A 343 8.74 -14.73 -10.42
CA ALA A 343 8.71 -15.10 -9.00
C ALA A 343 9.30 -16.49 -8.82
N PHE A 344 9.89 -16.76 -7.65
CA PHE A 344 10.49 -18.06 -7.29
C PHE A 344 10.30 -18.37 -5.80
#